data_9005bfc9fef1eef978194d6a43fe4aa9
#
_entry.id   9005bfc9fef1eef978194d6a43fe4aa9
#
_cell.length_a   1.000
_cell.length_b   1.000
_cell.length_c   1.000
_cell.angle_alpha   90.00
_cell.angle_beta   90.00
_cell.angle_gamma   90.00
#
_symmetry.space_group_name_H-M   'P 1'
#
loop_
_entity.id
_entity.type
_entity.pdbx_description
1 polymer ?
#
loop_
_entity_poly.entity_id
_entity_poly.type
_entity_poly.pdbx_seq_one_letter_code
_entity_poly.pdbx_strand_id
1 'polypeptide(L)'
;MTQKVHNASYAAFALFAIGILPAFSQGTIANSYIQHNLVSDIAGMADFTDSHLVNPWGISESASSPFWISNQGSATATVYNGSGVASATVASVPNGATKQSLTGPTGQVQNSSTGFLLSNGKAASFIFATQDGTISAWNGGTAAGIMVDNSPAGAVYTGLALNAAGPTLYAANFHSGKIDVFDTNFHATTASGGFTDPNLPSGYAPYNIWNLGGKLYVTYALQNSNKNQPVSAAGNGLVDVFDTNGNLLQRLVSNGPLNAPWGVAIAPAGFGAFGGALLVGNFADGTINAFNLTTGSSLGALQTQTGTPIVIPGLWALVFGNGKSGGDPNTLYFTAGIQGQLHGLLGSIAPPAAVTSLSNGASAGAATAIAPGEVVLVNGGTIGPSPSVSGTIPTSGSMATTLSTTTVTFNGTPAPILFASASQTGVVVPYEIAGSSTASVVVSYRGQTAAAFSIPVAASAPGLFTSAETGSGEVVAFNQDGSLNSTSNPAARGSVAVLFATGDGMEDPSGQDGVVNNYIIRAPVLPVSATIGGQTAQVLFAGSAPGLLAGVLQVEVVVPTAASTGAQPVVLTIGSASSSQQSATIVLK
;
A
#
# COMPACT_ATOMS: atom_id res chain seq x y z
N MET A 1 -34.99 -38.34 2.59
CA MET A 1 -33.63 -38.22 3.17
C MET A 1 -32.92 -36.92 2.75
N THR A 2 -33.50 -36.17 1.86
CA THR A 2 -32.94 -34.91 1.29
C THR A 2 -33.05 -33.66 2.18
N GLN A 3 -33.84 -33.69 3.25
CA GLN A 3 -34.14 -32.48 4.06
C GLN A 3 -33.17 -32.21 5.23
N LYS A 4 -32.24 -33.13 5.52
CA LYS A 4 -31.30 -32.96 6.64
C LYS A 4 -29.99 -32.23 6.31
N VAL A 5 -29.64 -32.11 5.03
CA VAL A 5 -28.42 -31.40 4.60
C VAL A 5 -28.65 -29.88 4.43
N HIS A 6 -29.92 -29.44 4.31
CA HIS A 6 -30.29 -28.05 4.10
C HIS A 6 -30.24 -27.14 5.33
N ASN A 7 -29.99 -27.64 6.52
CA ASN A 7 -30.03 -26.88 7.78
C ASN A 7 -28.68 -26.76 8.49
N ALA A 8 -27.57 -27.04 7.84
CA ALA A 8 -26.26 -26.72 8.39
C ALA A 8 -26.03 -25.21 8.22
N SER A 9 -26.07 -24.46 9.31
CA SER A 9 -25.73 -23.04 9.37
C SER A 9 -24.27 -22.86 8.97
N TYR A 10 -24.00 -22.48 7.73
CA TYR A 10 -22.67 -22.14 7.21
C TYR A 10 -22.27 -20.74 7.69
N ALA A 11 -22.12 -20.57 8.98
CA ALA A 11 -21.58 -19.35 9.59
C ALA A 11 -20.05 -19.44 9.65
N ALA A 12 -19.36 -19.36 8.53
CA ALA A 12 -17.91 -19.10 8.50
C ALA A 12 -17.36 -19.00 7.06
N PHE A 13 -17.73 -17.99 6.32
CA PHE A 13 -16.97 -17.56 5.12
C PHE A 13 -16.74 -16.07 5.19
N ALA A 14 -15.79 -15.66 5.99
CA ALA A 14 -15.25 -14.31 6.00
C ALA A 14 -13.75 -14.41 6.24
N LEU A 15 -13.00 -14.78 5.22
CA LEU A 15 -11.56 -14.50 5.15
C LEU A 15 -11.13 -14.56 3.67
N PHE A 16 -11.05 -13.40 3.03
CA PHE A 16 -10.27 -13.26 1.82
C PHE A 16 -8.87 -12.80 2.23
N ALA A 17 -7.91 -13.70 2.26
CA ALA A 17 -6.51 -13.35 2.41
C ALA A 17 -5.93 -12.92 1.06
N ILE A 18 -5.09 -11.89 1.07
CA ILE A 18 -4.52 -11.27 -0.13
C ILE A 18 -3.26 -12.04 -0.52
N GLY A 19 -3.35 -12.87 -1.54
CA GLY A 19 -2.18 -13.47 -2.22
C GLY A 19 -1.63 -12.51 -3.28
N ILE A 20 -0.37 -12.11 -3.18
CA ILE A 20 0.32 -11.29 -4.18
C ILE A 20 0.82 -12.20 -5.31
N LEU A 21 0.32 -12.02 -6.54
CA LEU A 21 0.80 -12.71 -7.74
C LEU A 21 1.77 -11.81 -8.54
N PRO A 22 2.74 -12.38 -9.29
CA PRO A 22 3.76 -11.60 -10.00
C PRO A 22 3.24 -10.92 -11.26
N ALA A 23 3.83 -9.76 -11.55
CA ALA A 23 3.48 -8.85 -12.64
C ALA A 23 3.80 -9.41 -14.04
N PHE A 24 2.94 -9.10 -15.01
CA PHE A 24 3.13 -9.39 -16.43
C PHE A 24 3.49 -8.11 -17.24
N SER A 25 4.12 -8.34 -18.39
CA SER A 25 4.85 -7.43 -19.28
C SER A 25 4.18 -6.08 -19.59
N GLN A 26 5.01 -5.02 -19.50
CA GLN A 26 4.65 -3.62 -19.60
C GLN A 26 4.67 -3.09 -21.04
N GLY A 27 3.58 -2.39 -21.44
CA GLY A 27 3.70 -1.25 -22.34
C GLY A 27 4.48 -0.12 -21.65
N THR A 28 5.03 0.83 -22.40
CA THR A 28 5.75 1.99 -21.84
C THR A 28 4.87 2.70 -20.82
N ILE A 29 5.24 2.58 -19.54
CA ILE A 29 4.53 3.26 -18.46
C ILE A 29 4.79 4.76 -18.62
N ALA A 30 3.74 5.55 -18.78
CA ALA A 30 3.86 6.99 -18.88
C ALA A 30 4.43 7.58 -17.57
N ASN A 31 5.32 8.55 -17.69
CA ASN A 31 5.76 9.38 -16.56
C ASN A 31 4.62 10.31 -16.18
N SER A 32 3.65 9.79 -15.45
CA SER A 32 2.43 10.49 -15.06
C SER A 32 2.05 10.09 -13.65
N TYR A 33 1.84 11.10 -12.80
CA TYR A 33 1.50 10.94 -11.39
C TYR A 33 0.39 11.90 -11.00
N ILE A 34 -0.32 11.55 -9.94
CA ILE A 34 -1.41 12.34 -9.37
C ILE A 34 -1.02 12.75 -7.97
N GLN A 35 -1.01 14.07 -7.72
CA GLN A 35 -0.88 14.63 -6.39
C GLN A 35 -2.24 14.72 -5.72
N HIS A 36 -2.31 14.36 -4.44
CA HIS A 36 -3.48 14.50 -3.59
C HIS A 36 -3.09 15.16 -2.26
N ASN A 37 -3.82 16.20 -1.86
CA ASN A 37 -3.58 16.92 -0.63
C ASN A 37 -4.38 16.28 0.51
N LEU A 38 -3.72 15.77 1.54
CA LEU A 38 -4.34 15.00 2.62
C LEU A 38 -4.68 15.88 3.83
N VAL A 39 -3.71 16.67 4.32
CA VAL A 39 -3.87 17.54 5.51
C VAL A 39 -3.19 18.87 5.26
N SER A 40 -3.84 19.96 5.69
CA SER A 40 -3.25 21.31 5.72
C SER A 40 -3.77 22.06 6.94
N ASP A 41 -3.05 23.09 7.38
CA ASP A 41 -3.54 24.06 8.35
C ASP A 41 -4.51 25.09 7.73
N ILE A 42 -4.59 25.13 6.39
CA ILE A 42 -5.50 25.99 5.64
C ILE A 42 -6.79 25.22 5.32
N ALA A 43 -7.92 25.75 5.79
CA ALA A 43 -9.22 25.15 5.51
C ALA A 43 -9.53 25.09 4.00
N GLY A 44 -9.99 23.93 3.54
CA GLY A 44 -10.35 23.67 2.13
C GLY A 44 -9.16 23.45 1.18
N MET A 45 -7.92 23.45 1.68
CA MET A 45 -6.72 23.15 0.88
C MET A 45 -6.50 21.64 0.70
N ALA A 46 -6.97 20.83 1.63
CA ALA A 46 -6.77 19.38 1.72
C ALA A 46 -8.04 18.69 2.26
N ASP A 47 -8.05 17.35 2.27
CA ASP A 47 -9.16 16.55 2.81
C ASP A 47 -9.44 16.88 4.29
N PHE A 48 -8.37 17.09 5.08
CA PHE A 48 -8.46 17.41 6.50
C PHE A 48 -7.74 18.71 6.84
N THR A 49 -8.22 19.39 7.88
CA THR A 49 -7.60 20.62 8.42
C THR A 49 -7.04 20.33 9.80
N ASP A 50 -5.75 20.64 10.02
CA ASP A 50 -5.10 20.57 11.34
C ASP A 50 -4.19 21.78 11.55
N SER A 51 -4.53 22.63 12.50
CA SER A 51 -3.79 23.86 12.83
C SER A 51 -2.38 23.64 13.36
N HIS A 52 -2.01 22.41 13.75
CA HIS A 52 -0.66 22.07 14.17
C HIS A 52 0.29 21.83 12.99
N LEU A 53 -0.24 21.53 11.80
CA LEU A 53 0.57 21.18 10.63
C LEU A 53 1.15 22.45 9.97
N VAL A 54 2.00 23.20 10.67
CA VAL A 54 2.65 24.42 10.16
C VAL A 54 4.09 24.14 9.81
N ASN A 55 4.48 24.40 8.55
CA ASN A 55 5.81 24.13 8.00
C ASN A 55 6.32 22.73 8.38
N PRO A 56 5.64 21.65 7.97
CA PRO A 56 6.04 20.28 8.30
C PRO A 56 7.29 19.88 7.50
N TRP A 57 8.34 19.37 8.20
CA TRP A 57 9.59 18.93 7.59
C TRP A 57 9.67 17.41 7.53
N GLY A 58 10.14 16.77 8.62
CA GLY A 58 10.43 15.35 8.65
C GLY A 58 9.19 14.46 8.77
N ILE A 59 9.24 13.30 8.13
CA ILE A 59 8.32 12.18 8.32
C ILE A 59 9.11 10.98 8.80
N SER A 60 8.59 10.24 9.77
CA SER A 60 9.09 8.92 10.10
C SER A 60 7.96 7.99 10.53
N GLU A 61 8.18 6.68 10.39
CA GLU A 61 7.24 5.64 10.75
C GLU A 61 7.97 4.35 11.13
N SER A 62 7.29 3.46 11.85
CA SER A 62 7.71 2.07 11.99
C SER A 62 7.14 1.22 10.84
N ALA A 63 7.49 -0.05 10.79
CA ALA A 63 6.96 -0.98 9.78
C ALA A 63 5.42 -1.13 9.78
N SER A 64 4.71 -0.60 10.78
CA SER A 64 3.24 -0.70 10.86
C SER A 64 2.54 0.52 11.44
N SER A 65 3.29 1.53 11.93
CA SER A 65 2.70 2.73 12.55
C SER A 65 2.17 3.72 11.51
N PRO A 66 1.29 4.66 11.90
CA PRO A 66 1.04 5.86 11.12
C PRO A 66 2.30 6.74 11.02
N PHE A 67 2.24 7.75 10.17
CA PHE A 67 3.29 8.76 10.01
C PHE A 67 3.36 9.68 11.22
N TRP A 68 4.57 9.89 11.72
CA TRP A 68 4.91 10.99 12.62
C TRP A 68 5.50 12.13 11.80
N ILE A 69 5.07 13.35 12.05
CA ILE A 69 5.45 14.55 11.28
C ILE A 69 6.00 15.62 12.20
N SER A 70 7.19 16.13 11.89
CA SER A 70 7.83 17.25 12.57
C SER A 70 7.28 18.57 12.03
N ASN A 71 6.49 19.29 12.81
CA ASN A 71 5.91 20.58 12.44
C ASN A 71 6.82 21.71 12.97
N GLN A 72 7.69 22.21 12.13
CA GLN A 72 8.70 23.20 12.52
C GLN A 72 8.03 24.50 12.99
N GLY A 73 7.00 24.98 12.27
CA GLY A 73 6.35 26.25 12.57
C GLY A 73 5.52 26.26 13.86
N SER A 74 4.97 25.12 14.27
CA SER A 74 4.19 24.98 15.51
C SER A 74 4.99 24.38 16.68
N ALA A 75 6.26 23.98 16.45
CA ALA A 75 7.12 23.29 17.42
C ALA A 75 6.47 22.02 18.00
N THR A 76 5.78 21.25 17.15
CA THR A 76 5.08 20.02 17.52
C THR A 76 5.46 18.85 16.63
N ALA A 77 5.13 17.64 17.09
CA ALA A 77 5.03 16.46 16.25
C ALA A 77 3.59 15.94 16.28
N THR A 78 3.01 15.66 15.11
CA THR A 78 1.65 15.16 14.93
C THR A 78 1.66 13.83 14.22
N VAL A 79 0.53 13.09 14.28
CA VAL A 79 0.45 11.73 13.78
C VAL A 79 -0.75 11.57 12.85
N TYR A 80 -0.50 11.06 11.62
CA TYR A 80 -1.54 10.83 10.62
C TYR A 80 -1.37 9.45 9.97
N ASN A 81 -2.49 8.80 9.68
CA ASN A 81 -2.43 7.60 8.84
C ASN A 81 -2.26 7.96 7.35
N GLY A 82 -2.06 6.95 6.50
CA GLY A 82 -1.88 7.13 5.06
C GLY A 82 -3.08 7.73 4.31
N SER A 83 -4.22 7.90 4.98
CA SER A 83 -5.39 8.62 4.45
C SER A 83 -5.51 10.05 4.98
N GLY A 84 -4.55 10.54 5.77
CA GLY A 84 -4.57 11.87 6.34
C GLY A 84 -5.38 12.00 7.64
N VAL A 85 -5.95 10.92 8.17
CA VAL A 85 -6.72 10.96 9.42
C VAL A 85 -5.76 11.13 10.59
N ALA A 86 -5.96 12.20 11.36
CA ALA A 86 -5.14 12.53 12.53
C ALA A 86 -5.39 11.58 13.71
N SER A 87 -4.33 11.23 14.43
CA SER A 87 -4.40 10.67 15.79
C SER A 87 -4.57 11.82 16.80
N ALA A 88 -5.11 11.51 17.99
CA ALA A 88 -5.17 12.47 19.08
C ALA A 88 -3.78 12.84 19.67
N THR A 89 -2.71 12.18 19.23
CA THR A 89 -1.36 12.41 19.73
C THR A 89 -0.74 13.65 19.10
N VAL A 90 -0.45 14.64 19.93
CA VAL A 90 0.36 15.82 19.60
C VAL A 90 1.45 15.93 20.67
N ALA A 91 2.71 15.91 20.25
CA ALA A 91 3.85 16.06 21.14
C ALA A 91 4.55 17.40 20.90
N SER A 92 4.72 18.22 21.93
CA SER A 92 5.55 19.43 21.81
C SER A 92 7.02 19.06 21.76
N VAL A 93 7.80 19.76 20.92
CA VAL A 93 9.25 19.59 20.78
C VAL A 93 9.91 20.87 21.31
N PRO A 94 10.61 20.80 22.45
CA PRO A 94 11.15 21.97 23.12
C PRO A 94 12.33 22.58 22.38
N ASN A 95 12.51 23.89 22.53
CA ASN A 95 13.65 24.65 22.04
C ASN A 95 14.85 24.57 23.01
N GLY A 96 16.05 24.81 22.50
CA GLY A 96 17.29 24.87 23.28
C GLY A 96 17.38 26.08 24.23
N ALA A 97 18.38 26.05 25.08
CA ALA A 97 18.64 27.10 26.08
C ALA A 97 18.93 28.45 25.43
N THR A 98 19.61 28.47 24.28
CA THR A 98 19.90 29.69 23.52
C THR A 98 18.81 29.90 22.49
N LYS A 99 17.99 30.96 22.66
CA LYS A 99 16.96 31.29 21.69
C LYS A 99 17.60 31.75 20.37
N GLN A 100 17.46 30.95 19.36
CA GLN A 100 17.84 31.27 17.98
C GLN A 100 16.66 31.87 17.23
N SER A 101 16.93 32.53 16.12
CA SER A 101 15.86 33.07 15.24
C SER A 101 15.07 31.97 14.51
N LEU A 102 15.68 30.79 14.37
CA LEU A 102 15.07 29.60 13.78
C LEU A 102 14.93 28.53 14.87
N THR A 103 13.76 27.98 15.02
CA THR A 103 13.43 26.99 16.06
C THR A 103 12.52 25.91 15.48
N GLY A 104 12.23 24.88 16.26
CA GLY A 104 11.29 23.82 15.92
C GLY A 104 11.91 22.60 15.24
N PRO A 105 11.17 21.46 15.26
CA PRO A 105 11.68 20.19 14.76
C PRO A 105 11.79 20.15 13.23
N THR A 106 12.86 19.52 12.76
CA THR A 106 13.20 19.35 11.35
C THR A 106 13.24 17.87 11.00
N GLY A 107 14.42 17.26 10.92
CA GLY A 107 14.58 15.82 10.73
C GLY A 107 14.08 15.02 11.93
N GLN A 108 13.55 13.84 11.66
CA GLN A 108 13.13 12.92 12.73
C GLN A 108 13.34 11.47 12.30
N VAL A 109 13.47 10.59 13.28
CA VAL A 109 13.60 9.15 13.08
C VAL A 109 12.75 8.36 14.08
N GLN A 110 12.22 7.24 13.63
CA GLN A 110 11.68 6.20 14.50
C GLN A 110 12.86 5.34 15.02
N ASN A 111 12.89 5.11 16.31
CA ASN A 111 13.91 4.26 16.94
C ASN A 111 13.37 2.83 17.10
N SER A 112 13.90 1.90 16.32
CA SER A 112 13.62 0.47 16.45
C SER A 112 14.65 -0.29 17.29
N SER A 113 15.67 0.41 17.83
CA SER A 113 16.69 -0.17 18.70
C SER A 113 16.25 -0.16 20.18
N THR A 114 16.99 -0.87 21.00
CA THR A 114 16.84 -0.85 22.48
C THR A 114 17.67 0.23 23.15
N GLY A 115 18.47 0.99 22.39
CA GLY A 115 19.26 2.13 22.87
C GLY A 115 18.45 3.42 22.94
N PHE A 116 19.13 4.53 23.18
CA PHE A 116 18.53 5.88 23.31
C PHE A 116 17.50 5.94 24.44
N LEU A 117 17.93 5.53 25.63
CA LEU A 117 17.07 5.47 26.80
C LEU A 117 16.76 6.88 27.33
N LEU A 118 15.48 7.10 27.66
CA LEU A 118 15.01 8.29 28.34
C LEU A 118 15.10 8.13 29.87
N SER A 119 14.87 9.21 30.62
CA SER A 119 14.95 9.22 32.08
C SER A 119 14.01 8.21 32.77
N ASN A 120 12.97 7.75 32.07
CA ASN A 120 12.05 6.71 32.55
C ASN A 120 12.59 5.28 32.33
N GLY A 121 13.82 5.12 31.85
CA GLY A 121 14.47 3.83 31.61
C GLY A 121 13.99 3.08 30.35
N LYS A 122 13.13 3.70 29.54
CA LYS A 122 12.63 3.12 28.29
C LYS A 122 13.31 3.78 27.09
N ALA A 123 13.48 3.03 25.99
CA ALA A 123 13.98 3.58 24.75
C ALA A 123 13.06 4.66 24.18
N ALA A 124 13.62 5.69 23.57
CA ALA A 124 12.87 6.63 22.76
C ALA A 124 12.12 5.89 21.65
N SER A 125 10.88 6.27 21.37
CA SER A 125 10.14 5.80 20.19
C SER A 125 10.46 6.65 18.96
N PHE A 126 10.58 7.97 19.18
CA PHE A 126 10.93 8.95 18.14
C PHE A 126 11.97 9.92 18.65
N ILE A 127 12.88 10.33 17.77
CA ILE A 127 13.96 11.28 18.04
C ILE A 127 13.85 12.40 17.00
N PHE A 128 13.98 13.64 17.44
CA PHE A 128 13.80 14.86 16.66
C PHE A 128 15.07 15.72 16.69
N ALA A 129 15.46 16.25 15.54
CA ALA A 129 16.43 17.33 15.43
C ALA A 129 15.70 18.66 15.31
N THR A 130 16.32 19.75 15.74
CA THR A 130 15.72 21.11 15.65
C THR A 130 16.66 22.12 15.01
N GLN A 131 16.09 23.16 14.41
CA GLN A 131 16.90 24.24 13.81
C GLN A 131 17.72 25.04 14.82
N ASP A 132 17.34 25.04 16.08
CA ASP A 132 18.10 25.70 17.15
C ASP A 132 19.20 24.83 17.77
N GLY A 133 19.48 23.68 17.20
CA GLY A 133 20.62 22.83 17.56
C GLY A 133 20.35 21.87 18.71
N THR A 134 19.10 21.47 18.98
CA THR A 134 18.80 20.43 19.95
C THR A 134 18.50 19.08 19.29
N ILE A 135 18.71 17.99 20.03
CA ILE A 135 18.17 16.66 19.77
C ILE A 135 17.21 16.35 20.91
N SER A 136 15.95 16.13 20.58
CA SER A 136 14.89 15.79 21.53
C SER A 136 14.36 14.40 21.28
N ALA A 137 13.88 13.70 22.31
CA ALA A 137 13.39 12.34 22.18
C ALA A 137 12.08 12.11 22.96
N TRP A 138 11.25 11.21 22.46
CA TRP A 138 9.90 10.95 22.96
C TRP A 138 9.58 9.46 23.00
N ASN A 139 8.88 9.01 24.05
CA ASN A 139 8.31 7.66 24.14
C ASN A 139 6.94 7.63 24.85
N GLY A 140 6.25 8.76 24.90
CA GLY A 140 4.93 8.92 25.52
C GLY A 140 4.74 10.30 26.14
N GLY A 141 3.48 10.64 26.46
CA GLY A 141 3.13 11.93 27.02
C GLY A 141 2.97 13.04 25.96
N THR A 142 2.88 14.29 26.42
CA THR A 142 2.56 15.47 25.60
C THR A 142 3.78 16.26 25.14
N ALA A 143 4.99 15.91 25.57
CA ALA A 143 6.22 16.62 25.24
C ALA A 143 7.41 15.66 25.07
N ALA A 144 8.30 15.97 24.14
CA ALA A 144 9.61 15.36 24.01
C ALA A 144 10.58 15.98 25.06
N GLY A 145 11.57 15.21 25.46
CA GLY A 145 12.67 15.70 26.33
C GLY A 145 13.91 16.06 25.52
N ILE A 146 14.59 17.16 25.87
CA ILE A 146 15.90 17.49 25.28
C ILE A 146 16.94 16.50 25.79
N MET A 147 17.63 15.84 24.87
CA MET A 147 18.71 14.89 25.14
C MET A 147 20.09 15.49 24.84
N VAL A 148 20.17 16.38 23.84
CA VAL A 148 21.38 17.12 23.47
C VAL A 148 21.00 18.58 23.23
N ASP A 149 21.78 19.52 23.79
CA ASP A 149 21.65 20.94 23.52
C ASP A 149 22.97 21.52 23.03
N ASN A 150 23.08 21.66 21.71
CA ASN A 150 24.21 22.30 21.01
C ASN A 150 23.85 23.72 20.52
N SER A 151 22.73 24.31 21.02
CA SER A 151 22.33 25.67 20.70
C SER A 151 23.37 26.72 21.11
N PRO A 152 24.12 26.57 22.26
CA PRO A 152 25.19 27.49 22.59
C PRO A 152 26.35 27.47 21.60
N ALA A 153 26.57 26.36 20.89
CA ALA A 153 27.59 26.22 19.85
C ALA A 153 27.12 26.70 18.46
N GLY A 154 25.86 27.16 18.38
CA GLY A 154 25.27 27.65 17.13
C GLY A 154 24.92 26.53 16.14
N ALA A 155 24.75 25.29 16.58
CA ALA A 155 24.37 24.20 15.71
C ALA A 155 23.00 24.49 15.05
N VAL A 156 22.84 24.07 13.79
CA VAL A 156 21.58 24.12 13.03
C VAL A 156 21.34 22.75 12.46
N TYR A 157 20.52 21.95 13.13
CA TYR A 157 20.20 20.60 12.67
C TYR A 157 19.04 20.62 11.69
N THR A 158 19.29 20.18 10.47
CA THR A 158 18.30 20.19 9.38
C THR A 158 17.85 18.81 8.94
N GLY A 159 18.54 17.75 9.37
CA GLY A 159 18.23 16.37 9.04
C GLY A 159 18.71 15.39 10.11
N LEU A 160 18.09 14.20 10.16
CA LEU A 160 18.42 13.17 11.15
C LEU A 160 18.29 11.77 10.53
N ALA A 161 19.24 10.89 10.82
CA ALA A 161 19.17 9.48 10.44
C ALA A 161 19.58 8.57 11.60
N LEU A 162 19.07 7.35 11.62
CA LEU A 162 19.40 6.33 12.60
C LEU A 162 19.91 5.06 11.90
N ASN A 163 21.03 4.51 12.37
CA ASN A 163 21.40 3.13 12.12
C ASN A 163 20.91 2.28 13.31
N ALA A 164 19.83 1.54 13.13
CA ALA A 164 19.28 0.73 14.22
C ALA A 164 20.06 -0.58 14.47
N ALA A 165 20.74 -1.10 13.46
CA ALA A 165 21.49 -2.36 13.56
C ALA A 165 22.79 -2.22 14.40
N GLY A 166 23.48 -1.06 14.29
CA GLY A 166 24.55 -0.64 15.19
C GLY A 166 24.18 0.72 15.75
N PRO A 167 23.36 0.79 16.84
CA PRO A 167 22.60 1.98 17.15
C PRO A 167 23.46 3.24 17.24
N THR A 168 23.35 4.07 16.20
CA THR A 168 24.10 5.32 16.03
C THR A 168 23.19 6.34 15.39
N LEU A 169 23.16 7.54 15.94
CA LEU A 169 22.36 8.67 15.45
C LEU A 169 23.25 9.65 14.70
N TYR A 170 22.80 10.13 13.55
CA TYR A 170 23.50 11.06 12.68
C TYR A 170 22.63 12.31 12.47
N ALA A 171 23.18 13.48 12.74
CA ALA A 171 22.49 14.76 12.56
C ALA A 171 23.23 15.66 11.56
N ALA A 172 22.53 16.09 10.52
CA ALA A 172 23.04 17.05 9.55
C ALA A 172 23.13 18.43 10.19
N ASN A 173 24.31 18.87 10.57
CA ASN A 173 24.58 20.18 11.15
C ASN A 173 24.93 21.16 10.00
N PHE A 174 23.89 21.80 9.48
CA PHE A 174 24.02 22.70 8.32
C PHE A 174 24.95 23.87 8.61
N HIS A 175 24.95 24.40 9.85
CA HIS A 175 25.81 25.51 10.23
C HIS A 175 27.29 25.15 10.20
N SER A 176 27.65 24.03 10.83
CA SER A 176 29.06 23.57 10.90
C SER A 176 29.59 22.97 9.59
N GLY A 177 28.67 22.56 8.68
CA GLY A 177 29.01 21.83 7.46
C GLY A 177 29.41 20.36 7.73
N LYS A 178 28.98 19.77 8.84
CA LYS A 178 29.35 18.42 9.27
C LYS A 178 28.13 17.56 9.59
N ILE A 179 28.33 16.26 9.64
CA ILE A 179 27.42 15.32 10.28
C ILE A 179 27.91 15.10 11.72
N ASP A 180 27.09 15.52 12.69
CA ASP A 180 27.32 15.21 14.09
C ASP A 180 26.79 13.81 14.39
N VAL A 181 27.54 13.05 15.20
CA VAL A 181 27.27 11.63 15.47
C VAL A 181 27.09 11.42 16.97
N PHE A 182 26.07 10.63 17.35
CA PHE A 182 25.75 10.35 18.74
C PHE A 182 25.62 8.84 18.99
N ASP A 183 26.12 8.40 20.15
CA ASP A 183 25.95 7.03 20.63
C ASP A 183 24.54 6.79 21.23
N THR A 184 24.31 5.57 21.73
CA THR A 184 23.03 5.16 22.34
C THR A 184 22.64 5.91 23.61
N ASN A 185 23.56 6.67 24.21
CA ASN A 185 23.35 7.51 25.38
C ASN A 185 23.24 8.99 25.01
N PHE A 186 23.11 9.30 23.73
CA PHE A 186 23.14 10.67 23.19
C PHE A 186 24.47 11.42 23.41
N HIS A 187 25.55 10.71 23.72
CA HIS A 187 26.88 11.34 23.80
C HIS A 187 27.47 11.51 22.40
N ALA A 188 28.06 12.68 22.15
CA ALA A 188 28.77 12.95 20.92
C ALA A 188 29.93 11.93 20.72
N THR A 189 30.01 11.39 19.52
CA THR A 189 31.04 10.45 19.10
C THR A 189 31.49 10.76 17.68
N THR A 190 32.31 9.92 17.07
CA THR A 190 32.80 10.09 15.71
C THR A 190 32.61 8.82 14.89
N ALA A 191 32.22 8.96 13.64
CA ALA A 191 32.26 7.88 12.66
C ALA A 191 33.70 7.76 12.10
N SER A 192 34.20 6.53 11.93
CA SER A 192 35.59 6.29 11.51
C SER A 192 35.93 6.87 10.12
N GLY A 193 34.95 6.95 9.20
CA GLY A 193 35.11 7.54 7.87
C GLY A 193 34.92 9.07 7.83
N GLY A 194 34.41 9.65 8.94
CA GLY A 194 34.33 11.10 9.13
C GLY A 194 33.36 11.86 8.22
N PHE A 195 32.54 11.20 7.41
CA PHE A 195 31.62 11.83 6.44
C PHE A 195 32.30 12.83 5.52
N THR A 196 33.50 12.49 5.05
CA THR A 196 34.31 13.39 4.22
C THR A 196 34.15 13.05 2.75
N ASP A 197 33.76 14.04 1.95
CA ASP A 197 33.93 14.03 0.52
C ASP A 197 35.05 15.01 0.14
N PRO A 198 36.21 14.51 -0.31
CA PRO A 198 37.37 15.35 -0.62
C PRO A 198 37.14 16.33 -1.78
N ASN A 199 36.09 16.10 -2.56
CA ASN A 199 35.74 16.94 -3.70
C ASN A 199 34.50 17.80 -3.44
N LEU A 200 33.99 17.91 -2.19
CA LEU A 200 32.84 18.75 -1.89
C LEU A 200 33.17 20.22 -2.21
N PRO A 201 32.37 20.89 -3.06
CA PRO A 201 32.64 22.30 -3.37
C PRO A 201 32.52 23.20 -2.15
N SER A 202 33.33 24.26 -2.09
CA SER A 202 33.28 25.20 -0.97
C SER A 202 31.89 25.83 -0.81
N GLY A 203 31.45 26.02 0.43
CA GLY A 203 30.16 26.60 0.79
C GLY A 203 28.98 25.63 0.81
N TYR A 204 29.16 24.39 0.39
CA TYR A 204 28.13 23.37 0.55
C TYR A 204 28.18 22.73 1.94
N ALA A 205 27.02 22.41 2.48
CA ALA A 205 26.87 21.75 3.78
C ALA A 205 25.80 20.63 3.71
N PRO A 206 25.90 19.59 4.58
CA PRO A 206 24.86 18.58 4.68
C PRO A 206 23.54 19.22 5.05
N TYR A 207 22.52 19.05 4.18
CA TYR A 207 21.21 19.63 4.37
C TYR A 207 20.20 18.62 4.90
N ASN A 208 20.35 17.35 4.52
CA ASN A 208 19.64 16.23 5.13
C ASN A 208 20.50 14.96 5.09
N ILE A 209 20.09 13.96 5.88
CA ILE A 209 20.67 12.61 5.91
C ILE A 209 19.56 11.58 6.09
N TRP A 210 19.57 10.53 5.28
CA TRP A 210 18.60 9.42 5.33
C TRP A 210 19.32 8.07 5.32
N ASN A 211 18.86 7.14 6.16
CA ASN A 211 19.27 5.73 6.08
C ASN A 211 18.29 4.96 5.20
N LEU A 212 18.70 4.61 3.99
CA LEU A 212 17.91 3.82 3.05
C LEU A 212 18.62 2.50 2.77
N GLY A 213 18.10 1.41 3.31
CA GLY A 213 18.65 0.07 3.11
C GLY A 213 20.07 -0.12 3.67
N GLY A 214 20.44 0.54 4.76
CA GLY A 214 21.76 0.45 5.40
C GLY A 214 22.83 1.33 4.77
N LYS A 215 22.47 2.20 3.82
CA LYS A 215 23.34 3.27 3.28
C LYS A 215 22.81 4.63 3.69
N LEU A 216 23.72 5.55 3.97
CA LEU A 216 23.39 6.91 4.36
C LEU A 216 23.47 7.81 3.13
N TYR A 217 22.31 8.34 2.70
CA TYR A 217 22.20 9.32 1.63
C TYR A 217 22.21 10.71 2.24
N VAL A 218 23.22 11.50 1.91
CA VAL A 218 23.40 12.86 2.39
C VAL A 218 23.15 13.83 1.25
N THR A 219 22.15 14.71 1.42
CA THR A 219 21.96 15.82 0.49
C THR A 219 22.74 17.03 0.96
N TYR A 220 23.26 17.82 0.02
CA TYR A 220 23.99 19.04 0.30
C TYR A 220 23.32 20.22 -0.39
N ALA A 221 23.30 21.36 0.30
CA ALA A 221 22.87 22.63 -0.25
C ALA A 221 23.94 23.71 -0.03
N LEU A 222 23.96 24.71 -0.90
CA LEU A 222 24.85 25.87 -0.76
C LEU A 222 24.37 26.74 0.40
N GLN A 223 25.24 27.04 1.37
CA GLN A 223 24.92 27.87 2.53
C GLN A 223 24.82 29.35 2.18
N ASN A 224 23.88 30.05 2.82
CA ASN A 224 23.90 31.51 2.87
C ASN A 224 25.04 32.03 3.78
N SER A 225 25.25 33.35 3.83
CA SER A 225 26.31 33.96 4.64
C SER A 225 26.19 33.69 6.15
N ASN A 226 24.97 33.47 6.65
CA ASN A 226 24.69 33.13 8.06
C ASN A 226 24.77 31.63 8.32
N LYS A 227 24.97 30.80 7.31
CA LYS A 227 25.07 29.33 7.38
C LYS A 227 23.84 28.66 8.04
N ASN A 228 22.65 29.20 7.83
CA ASN A 228 21.42 28.72 8.45
C ASN A 228 20.28 28.50 7.46
N GLN A 229 20.45 28.89 6.18
CA GLN A 229 19.49 28.71 5.11
C GLN A 229 20.21 28.37 3.80
N PRO A 230 19.60 27.60 2.89
CA PRO A 230 20.18 27.32 1.59
C PRO A 230 20.07 28.51 0.64
N VAL A 231 21.00 28.60 -0.28
CA VAL A 231 20.93 29.52 -1.44
C VAL A 231 20.30 28.78 -2.61
N SER A 232 19.13 29.25 -3.03
CA SER A 232 18.34 28.65 -4.10
C SER A 232 18.89 29.04 -5.47
N ALA A 233 19.31 28.07 -6.26
CA ALA A 233 19.57 28.19 -7.70
C ALA A 233 19.63 26.78 -8.32
N ALA A 234 19.28 26.66 -9.59
CA ALA A 234 19.45 25.42 -10.34
C ALA A 234 20.94 24.99 -10.33
N GLY A 235 21.17 23.72 -10.04
CA GLY A 235 22.50 23.15 -9.85
C GLY A 235 23.08 23.30 -8.43
N ASN A 236 22.39 24.01 -7.52
CA ASN A 236 22.83 24.14 -6.11
C ASN A 236 22.38 22.93 -5.29
N GLY A 237 22.94 21.75 -5.58
CA GLY A 237 22.67 20.53 -4.83
C GLY A 237 23.57 19.37 -5.21
N LEU A 238 23.81 18.49 -4.24
CA LEU A 238 24.54 17.23 -4.41
C LEU A 238 23.89 16.15 -3.58
N VAL A 239 24.15 14.89 -3.94
CA VAL A 239 23.78 13.70 -3.13
C VAL A 239 24.98 12.78 -3.06
N ASP A 240 25.48 12.55 -1.85
CA ASP A 240 26.52 11.57 -1.56
C ASP A 240 25.91 10.35 -0.87
N VAL A 241 26.53 9.20 -1.09
CA VAL A 241 26.18 7.94 -0.43
C VAL A 241 27.37 7.49 0.44
N PHE A 242 27.10 7.28 1.72
CA PHE A 242 28.07 6.80 2.69
C PHE A 242 27.65 5.42 3.24
N ASP A 243 28.59 4.68 3.78
CA ASP A 243 28.28 3.58 4.69
C ASP A 243 27.94 4.12 6.09
N THR A 244 27.49 3.23 6.99
CA THR A 244 27.13 3.60 8.38
C THR A 244 28.34 4.00 9.23
N ASN A 245 29.56 3.79 8.76
CA ASN A 245 30.81 4.26 9.40
C ASN A 245 31.25 5.63 8.88
N GLY A 246 30.48 6.24 7.95
CA GLY A 246 30.79 7.53 7.35
C GLY A 246 31.87 7.50 6.27
N ASN A 247 32.20 6.32 5.71
CA ASN A 247 33.08 6.24 4.53
C ASN A 247 32.27 6.57 3.29
N LEU A 248 32.80 7.47 2.45
CA LEU A 248 32.19 7.83 1.17
C LEU A 248 32.23 6.61 0.24
N LEU A 249 31.05 6.16 -0.20
CA LEU A 249 30.90 5.10 -1.19
C LEU A 249 30.83 5.69 -2.60
N GLN A 250 30.10 6.80 -2.75
CA GLN A 250 29.90 7.43 -4.05
C GLN A 250 29.36 8.87 -3.90
N ARG A 251 29.86 9.82 -4.70
CA ARG A 251 29.08 11.01 -5.05
C ARG A 251 28.11 10.60 -6.15
N LEU A 252 26.84 10.40 -5.78
CA LEU A 252 25.85 9.83 -6.68
C LEU A 252 25.30 10.86 -7.66
N VAL A 253 24.94 12.06 -7.17
CA VAL A 253 24.41 13.14 -8.00
C VAL A 253 25.12 14.43 -7.71
N SER A 254 25.48 15.18 -8.77
CA SER A 254 26.08 16.52 -8.69
C SER A 254 25.34 17.47 -9.60
N ASN A 255 24.97 18.64 -9.07
CA ASN A 255 24.37 19.73 -9.87
C ASN A 255 23.11 19.31 -10.65
N GLY A 256 23.04 19.63 -11.93
CA GLY A 256 21.91 19.27 -12.80
C GLY A 256 20.58 19.87 -12.32
N PRO A 257 19.51 19.06 -12.14
CA PRO A 257 18.21 19.54 -11.70
C PRO A 257 18.10 19.78 -10.19
N LEU A 258 19.17 19.56 -9.40
CA LEU A 258 19.11 19.73 -7.95
C LEU A 258 19.11 21.20 -7.55
N ASN A 259 18.27 21.58 -6.58
CA ASN A 259 18.10 22.92 -6.07
C ASN A 259 17.71 22.89 -4.60
N ALA A 260 18.68 22.98 -3.70
CA ALA A 260 18.54 22.75 -2.27
C ALA A 260 17.79 21.44 -1.95
N PRO A 261 18.32 20.27 -2.37
CA PRO A 261 17.65 18.98 -2.19
C PRO A 261 17.56 18.62 -0.70
N TRP A 262 16.37 18.13 -0.26
CA TRP A 262 16.16 17.71 1.13
C TRP A 262 15.57 16.30 1.22
N GLY A 263 14.40 16.04 0.65
CA GLY A 263 13.73 14.75 0.68
C GLY A 263 14.40 13.72 -0.22
N VAL A 264 14.61 12.50 0.27
CA VAL A 264 15.18 11.40 -0.51
C VAL A 264 14.40 10.12 -0.24
N ALA A 265 14.01 9.40 -1.29
CA ALA A 265 13.35 8.10 -1.17
C ALA A 265 13.76 7.18 -2.32
N ILE A 266 13.78 5.86 -2.08
CA ILE A 266 13.94 4.85 -3.13
C ILE A 266 12.54 4.38 -3.54
N ALA A 267 12.18 4.57 -4.79
CA ALA A 267 10.88 4.19 -5.30
C ALA A 267 10.72 2.66 -5.36
N PRO A 268 9.63 2.09 -4.81
CA PRO A 268 9.33 0.67 -4.99
C PRO A 268 9.03 0.38 -6.47
N ALA A 269 9.16 -0.89 -6.86
CA ALA A 269 8.94 -1.31 -8.26
C ALA A 269 7.55 -0.94 -8.79
N GLY A 270 6.53 -0.86 -7.92
CA GLY A 270 5.15 -0.47 -8.28
C GLY A 270 4.92 1.03 -8.45
N PHE A 271 5.93 1.88 -8.29
CA PHE A 271 5.81 3.34 -8.45
C PHE A 271 5.90 3.79 -9.93
N GLY A 272 5.19 3.14 -10.83
CA GLY A 272 5.07 3.57 -12.22
C GLY A 272 6.41 3.68 -12.95
N ALA A 273 6.57 4.73 -13.76
CA ALA A 273 7.74 4.91 -14.64
C ALA A 273 9.09 4.99 -13.89
N PHE A 274 9.09 5.40 -12.64
CA PHE A 274 10.31 5.56 -11.83
C PHE A 274 10.47 4.48 -10.76
N GLY A 275 9.82 3.31 -10.91
CA GLY A 275 10.05 2.16 -10.03
C GLY A 275 11.53 1.78 -9.96
N GLY A 276 12.09 1.65 -8.75
CA GLY A 276 13.50 1.37 -8.49
C GLY A 276 14.44 2.58 -8.56
N ALA A 277 13.95 3.78 -8.88
CA ALA A 277 14.77 4.99 -8.94
C ALA A 277 15.00 5.61 -7.56
N LEU A 278 16.06 6.42 -7.43
CA LEU A 278 16.22 7.36 -6.34
C LEU A 278 15.41 8.63 -6.66
N LEU A 279 14.47 8.98 -5.80
CA LEU A 279 13.73 10.23 -5.86
C LEU A 279 14.38 11.26 -4.95
N VAL A 280 14.61 12.46 -5.48
CA VAL A 280 15.17 13.58 -4.72
C VAL A 280 14.26 14.79 -4.88
N GLY A 281 13.75 15.28 -3.74
CA GLY A 281 12.88 16.46 -3.67
C GLY A 281 13.68 17.72 -3.41
N ASN A 282 13.46 18.72 -4.23
CA ASN A 282 14.05 20.06 -4.12
C ASN A 282 13.18 20.95 -3.24
N PHE A 283 13.72 21.44 -2.15
CA PHE A 283 13.05 22.45 -1.32
C PHE A 283 12.80 23.77 -2.10
N ALA A 284 13.78 24.20 -2.87
CA ALA A 284 13.76 25.55 -3.45
C ALA A 284 12.77 25.72 -4.60
N ASP A 285 12.62 24.73 -5.47
CA ASP A 285 11.71 24.81 -6.63
C ASP A 285 10.52 23.82 -6.55
N GLY A 286 10.49 22.95 -5.54
CA GLY A 286 9.38 22.04 -5.29
C GLY A 286 9.30 20.86 -6.27
N THR A 287 10.29 20.64 -7.12
CA THR A 287 10.31 19.50 -8.05
C THR A 287 10.82 18.24 -7.36
N ILE A 288 10.36 17.07 -7.85
CA ILE A 288 10.87 15.76 -7.46
C ILE A 288 11.54 15.14 -8.66
N ASN A 289 12.84 14.91 -8.57
CA ASN A 289 13.66 14.40 -9.65
C ASN A 289 14.06 12.95 -9.40
N ALA A 290 13.94 12.11 -10.42
CA ALA A 290 14.31 10.71 -10.39
C ALA A 290 15.71 10.48 -10.95
N PHE A 291 16.49 9.62 -10.29
CA PHE A 291 17.85 9.28 -10.69
C PHE A 291 18.05 7.77 -10.69
N ASN A 292 18.87 7.28 -11.58
CA ASN A 292 19.31 5.90 -11.53
C ASN A 292 20.09 5.64 -10.22
N LEU A 293 19.64 4.67 -9.45
CA LEU A 293 20.16 4.39 -8.09
C LEU A 293 21.65 3.97 -8.08
N THR A 294 22.19 3.49 -9.22
CA THR A 294 23.58 3.02 -9.34
C THR A 294 24.48 4.07 -9.97
N THR A 295 24.01 4.72 -11.02
CA THR A 295 24.86 5.63 -11.83
C THR A 295 24.66 7.10 -11.49
N GLY A 296 23.56 7.45 -10.78
CA GLY A 296 23.17 8.84 -10.53
C GLY A 296 22.71 9.62 -11.78
N SER A 297 22.57 8.95 -12.93
CA SER A 297 22.05 9.62 -14.14
C SER A 297 20.60 10.03 -13.94
N SER A 298 20.27 11.26 -14.39
CA SER A 298 18.89 11.76 -14.31
C SER A 298 17.97 10.96 -15.22
N LEU A 299 16.80 10.60 -14.67
CA LEU A 299 15.71 9.94 -15.39
C LEU A 299 14.58 10.94 -15.71
N GLY A 300 14.62 12.15 -15.16
CA GLY A 300 13.62 13.20 -15.32
C GLY A 300 12.87 13.52 -14.03
N ALA A 301 11.99 14.52 -14.08
CA ALA A 301 11.13 14.90 -12.96
C ALA A 301 9.80 14.13 -13.02
N LEU A 302 9.16 13.95 -11.85
CA LEU A 302 7.78 13.48 -11.78
C LEU A 302 6.86 14.47 -12.48
N GLN A 303 5.97 13.99 -13.34
CA GLN A 303 5.08 14.82 -14.15
C GLN A 303 3.62 14.60 -13.81
N THR A 304 2.81 15.61 -14.03
CA THR A 304 1.34 15.51 -14.04
C THR A 304 0.86 14.71 -15.25
N GLN A 305 -0.42 14.40 -15.31
CA GLN A 305 -1.03 13.75 -16.48
C GLN A 305 -0.94 14.57 -17.78
N THR A 306 -0.68 15.88 -17.68
CA THR A 306 -0.46 16.76 -18.82
C THR A 306 1.01 16.86 -19.28
N GLY A 307 1.92 16.12 -18.62
CA GLY A 307 3.34 16.10 -18.95
C GLY A 307 4.15 17.27 -18.37
N THR A 308 3.54 18.09 -17.50
CA THR A 308 4.27 19.15 -16.79
C THR A 308 4.86 18.62 -15.48
N PRO A 309 6.04 19.10 -15.04
CA PRO A 309 6.57 18.71 -13.73
C PRO A 309 5.58 18.99 -12.59
N ILE A 310 5.48 18.07 -11.63
CA ILE A 310 4.81 18.33 -10.36
C ILE A 310 5.68 19.30 -9.57
N VAL A 311 5.08 20.38 -9.08
CA VAL A 311 5.77 21.42 -8.29
C VAL A 311 5.04 21.63 -6.98
N ILE A 312 5.73 21.37 -5.87
CA ILE A 312 5.22 21.51 -4.50
C ILE A 312 6.06 22.56 -3.78
N PRO A 313 5.61 23.81 -3.70
CA PRO A 313 6.39 24.88 -3.05
C PRO A 313 6.76 24.52 -1.61
N GLY A 314 8.04 24.68 -1.26
CA GLY A 314 8.54 24.37 0.07
C GLY A 314 8.58 22.88 0.40
N LEU A 315 8.79 22.02 -0.59
CA LEU A 315 8.88 20.57 -0.44
C LEU A 315 9.97 20.13 0.54
N TRP A 316 9.61 19.28 1.50
CA TRP A 316 10.52 18.74 2.50
C TRP A 316 10.69 17.22 2.37
N ALA A 317 10.02 16.45 3.20
CA ALA A 317 10.20 15.00 3.22
C ALA A 317 9.56 14.28 2.04
N LEU A 318 10.15 13.13 1.71
CA LEU A 318 9.61 12.11 0.82
C LEU A 318 9.70 10.75 1.53
N VAL A 319 8.58 10.02 1.62
CA VAL A 319 8.55 8.67 2.19
C VAL A 319 7.49 7.83 1.46
N PHE A 320 7.76 6.56 1.23
CA PHE A 320 6.74 5.63 0.76
C PHE A 320 5.97 5.02 1.93
N GLY A 321 4.69 4.70 1.71
CA GLY A 321 3.89 4.06 2.73
C GLY A 321 4.41 2.68 3.14
N ASN A 322 4.05 2.24 4.35
CA ASN A 322 4.52 0.96 4.93
C ASN A 322 3.59 -0.23 4.68
N GLY A 323 2.54 -0.06 3.86
CA GLY A 323 1.55 -1.12 3.59
C GLY A 323 0.58 -1.38 4.74
N LYS A 324 0.64 -0.57 5.81
CA LYS A 324 -0.20 -0.62 7.02
C LYS A 324 -0.78 0.76 7.30
N SER A 325 -0.72 1.21 8.55
CA SER A 325 -1.26 2.52 8.94
C SER A 325 -0.58 3.71 8.26
N GLY A 326 0.68 3.58 7.81
CA GLY A 326 1.39 4.57 7.02
C GLY A 326 1.04 4.55 5.52
N GLY A 327 0.01 3.81 5.09
CA GLY A 327 -0.54 3.90 3.74
C GLY A 327 0.07 2.93 2.72
N ASP A 328 -0.30 3.12 1.45
CA ASP A 328 0.09 2.26 0.34
C ASP A 328 1.60 2.32 0.07
N PRO A 329 2.29 1.17 -0.02
CA PRO A 329 3.73 1.12 -0.26
C PRO A 329 4.15 1.66 -1.65
N ASN A 330 3.23 1.78 -2.61
CA ASN A 330 3.49 2.37 -3.93
C ASN A 330 3.05 3.85 -4.01
N THR A 331 2.66 4.46 -2.90
CA THR A 331 2.32 5.88 -2.82
C THR A 331 3.43 6.63 -2.11
N LEU A 332 3.94 7.69 -2.74
CA LEU A 332 4.91 8.62 -2.17
C LEU A 332 4.17 9.68 -1.36
N TYR A 333 4.48 9.78 -0.07
CA TYR A 333 3.97 10.83 0.81
C TYR A 333 5.00 11.93 0.94
N PHE A 334 4.54 13.18 1.03
CA PHE A 334 5.40 14.34 1.16
C PHE A 334 4.90 15.32 2.21
N THR A 335 5.81 16.09 2.77
CA THR A 335 5.52 17.29 3.55
C THR A 335 6.02 18.53 2.83
N ALA A 336 5.37 19.67 3.05
CA ALA A 336 5.80 20.94 2.48
C ALA A 336 5.42 22.12 3.37
N GLY A 337 6.34 23.09 3.47
CA GLY A 337 6.11 24.40 4.06
C GLY A 337 5.63 25.38 3.01
N ILE A 338 4.33 25.38 2.73
CA ILE A 338 3.72 26.18 1.66
C ILE A 338 3.63 27.66 2.04
N GLN A 339 3.39 28.53 1.05
CA GLN A 339 3.26 29.99 1.21
C GLN A 339 4.44 30.61 1.99
N GLY A 340 5.65 30.27 1.59
CA GLY A 340 6.86 30.79 2.25
C GLY A 340 7.11 30.23 3.64
N GLN A 341 6.68 28.98 3.89
CA GLN A 341 6.82 28.24 5.15
C GLN A 341 5.91 28.76 6.29
N LEU A 342 4.93 29.59 5.96
CA LEU A 342 3.95 30.09 6.92
C LEU A 342 2.83 29.07 7.19
N HIS A 343 2.64 28.13 6.28
CA HIS A 343 1.60 27.11 6.30
C HIS A 343 2.17 25.73 5.98
N GLY A 344 1.36 24.69 6.17
CA GLY A 344 1.78 23.31 5.98
C GLY A 344 0.88 22.50 5.05
N LEU A 345 1.50 21.51 4.42
CA LEU A 345 0.83 20.51 3.59
C LEU A 345 1.45 19.14 3.81
N LEU A 346 0.63 18.15 4.13
CA LEU A 346 0.89 16.73 3.96
C LEU A 346 0.10 16.27 2.75
N GLY A 347 0.76 15.65 1.79
CA GLY A 347 0.10 15.11 0.61
C GLY A 347 0.69 13.78 0.17
N SER A 348 0.13 13.24 -0.90
CA SER A 348 0.57 12.01 -1.54
C SER A 348 0.71 12.17 -3.04
N ILE A 349 1.57 11.36 -3.65
CA ILE A 349 1.78 11.26 -5.09
C ILE A 349 1.76 9.78 -5.45
N ALA A 350 0.93 9.41 -6.41
CA ALA A 350 0.81 8.02 -6.85
C ALA A 350 0.69 7.95 -8.38
N PRO A 351 1.07 6.83 -9.00
CA PRO A 351 0.70 6.57 -10.39
C PRO A 351 -0.82 6.64 -10.57
N PRO A 352 -1.33 6.98 -11.76
CA PRO A 352 -2.77 6.93 -12.04
C PRO A 352 -3.34 5.55 -11.75
N ALA A 353 -4.61 5.50 -11.33
CA ALA A 353 -5.32 4.25 -11.18
C ALA A 353 -5.33 3.48 -12.52
N ALA A 354 -5.06 2.19 -12.46
CA ALA A 354 -5.04 1.33 -13.64
C ALA A 354 -5.56 -0.06 -13.30
N VAL A 355 -6.46 -0.60 -14.11
CA VAL A 355 -6.83 -2.02 -14.12
C VAL A 355 -5.86 -2.75 -15.06
N THR A 356 -5.21 -3.80 -14.58
CA THR A 356 -4.21 -4.56 -15.34
C THR A 356 -4.70 -5.94 -15.78
N SER A 357 -5.56 -6.57 -14.97
CA SER A 357 -6.15 -7.88 -15.27
C SER A 357 -7.36 -8.14 -14.39
N LEU A 358 -8.14 -9.15 -14.77
CA LEU A 358 -9.12 -9.78 -13.90
C LEU A 358 -8.72 -11.24 -13.64
N SER A 359 -9.14 -11.76 -12.47
CA SER A 359 -9.01 -13.17 -12.13
C SER A 359 -10.35 -13.71 -11.66
N ASN A 360 -10.65 -14.97 -11.94
CA ASN A 360 -11.80 -15.65 -11.33
C ASN A 360 -11.58 -15.76 -9.82
N GLY A 361 -12.55 -15.35 -9.01
CA GLY A 361 -12.41 -15.26 -7.55
C GLY A 361 -12.27 -16.60 -6.83
N ALA A 362 -12.65 -17.70 -7.47
CA ALA A 362 -12.52 -19.05 -6.90
C ALA A 362 -11.24 -19.74 -7.36
N SER A 363 -10.92 -19.64 -8.65
CA SER A 363 -9.73 -20.30 -9.22
C SER A 363 -8.43 -19.49 -9.07
N ALA A 364 -8.52 -18.23 -8.71
CA ALA A 364 -7.42 -17.25 -8.71
C ALA A 364 -6.68 -17.15 -10.08
N GLY A 365 -7.12 -17.90 -11.09
CA GLY A 365 -6.55 -17.90 -12.44
C GLY A 365 -6.90 -16.62 -13.20
N ALA A 366 -5.98 -16.16 -14.07
CA ALA A 366 -6.25 -15.02 -14.94
C ALA A 366 -7.49 -15.29 -15.79
N ALA A 367 -8.45 -14.36 -15.76
CA ALA A 367 -9.67 -14.46 -16.53
C ALA A 367 -9.41 -14.06 -18.00
N THR A 368 -9.75 -14.93 -18.93
CA THR A 368 -9.79 -14.62 -20.37
C THR A 368 -11.16 -14.17 -20.82
N ALA A 369 -12.18 -14.46 -20.02
CA ALA A 369 -13.55 -14.01 -20.13
C ALA A 369 -14.19 -14.02 -18.72
N ILE A 370 -15.28 -13.28 -18.53
CA ILE A 370 -16.06 -13.25 -17.28
C ILE A 370 -17.51 -13.64 -17.59
N ALA A 371 -18.22 -14.13 -16.57
CA ALA A 371 -19.63 -14.48 -16.69
C ALA A 371 -20.52 -13.58 -15.80
N PRO A 372 -21.82 -13.39 -16.14
CA PRO A 372 -22.77 -12.75 -15.24
C PRO A 372 -22.81 -13.45 -13.87
N GLY A 373 -22.89 -12.71 -12.78
CA GLY A 373 -22.91 -13.27 -11.42
C GLY A 373 -21.56 -13.80 -10.91
N GLU A 374 -20.51 -13.86 -11.71
CA GLU A 374 -19.20 -14.39 -11.30
C GLU A 374 -18.56 -13.54 -10.20
N VAL A 375 -17.98 -14.17 -9.20
CA VAL A 375 -17.07 -13.50 -8.28
C VAL A 375 -15.72 -13.32 -8.97
N VAL A 376 -15.28 -12.08 -9.14
CA VAL A 376 -14.00 -11.77 -9.79
C VAL A 376 -13.12 -10.88 -8.92
N LEU A 377 -11.81 -11.00 -9.13
CA LEU A 377 -10.79 -10.13 -8.58
C LEU A 377 -10.34 -9.16 -9.69
N VAL A 378 -10.58 -7.88 -9.52
CA VAL A 378 -10.06 -6.83 -10.39
C VAL A 378 -8.68 -6.45 -9.86
N ASN A 379 -7.62 -6.71 -10.65
CA ASN A 379 -6.24 -6.44 -10.29
C ASN A 379 -5.76 -5.14 -10.94
N GLY A 380 -4.94 -4.37 -10.22
CA GLY A 380 -4.47 -3.09 -10.72
C GLY A 380 -3.49 -2.37 -9.82
N GLY A 381 -3.32 -1.09 -10.05
CA GLY A 381 -2.56 -0.19 -9.19
C GLY A 381 -3.39 1.02 -8.82
N THR A 382 -3.29 1.48 -7.58
CA THR A 382 -4.00 2.66 -7.06
C THR A 382 -5.53 2.58 -7.23
N ILE A 383 -6.09 1.35 -7.18
CA ILE A 383 -7.52 1.08 -7.43
C ILE A 383 -8.38 1.01 -6.16
N GLY A 384 -7.81 1.28 -4.99
CA GLY A 384 -8.53 1.24 -3.71
C GLY A 384 -7.65 1.66 -2.53
N PRO A 385 -8.16 1.51 -1.30
CA PRO A 385 -7.48 1.96 -0.08
C PRO A 385 -6.31 1.08 0.33
N SER A 386 -5.38 1.63 1.10
CA SER A 386 -4.41 0.92 1.91
C SER A 386 -4.47 1.48 3.34
N PRO A 387 -4.65 0.63 4.36
CA PRO A 387 -4.83 -0.82 4.28
C PRO A 387 -6.14 -1.24 3.58
N SER A 388 -6.22 -2.53 3.22
CA SER A 388 -7.43 -3.13 2.64
C SER A 388 -8.64 -2.99 3.55
N VAL A 389 -9.81 -2.80 2.95
CA VAL A 389 -11.11 -2.72 3.64
C VAL A 389 -12.02 -3.83 3.11
N SER A 390 -12.67 -4.56 4.02
CA SER A 390 -13.66 -5.59 3.67
C SER A 390 -15.07 -5.00 3.61
N GLY A 391 -15.85 -5.43 2.64
CA GLY A 391 -17.28 -5.16 2.56
C GLY A 391 -18.05 -5.92 3.63
N THR A 392 -19.18 -5.39 4.03
CA THR A 392 -20.09 -6.07 4.97
C THR A 392 -21.13 -6.85 4.19
N ILE A 393 -21.19 -8.17 4.41
CA ILE A 393 -22.26 -9.01 3.86
C ILE A 393 -23.55 -8.67 4.62
N PRO A 394 -24.60 -8.17 3.94
CA PRO A 394 -25.81 -7.77 4.61
C PRO A 394 -26.63 -8.98 5.07
N THR A 395 -27.34 -8.84 6.17
CA THR A 395 -28.35 -9.84 6.61
C THR A 395 -29.67 -9.73 5.84
N SER A 396 -29.87 -8.59 5.16
CA SER A 396 -30.99 -8.31 4.26
C SER A 396 -30.61 -7.21 3.27
N GLY A 397 -31.22 -7.20 2.07
CA GLY A 397 -30.89 -6.29 0.99
C GLY A 397 -29.66 -6.76 0.20
N SER A 398 -28.95 -5.84 -0.45
CA SER A 398 -27.78 -6.10 -1.27
C SER A 398 -26.50 -5.48 -0.70
N MET A 399 -25.36 -6.04 -1.07
CA MET A 399 -24.06 -5.47 -0.77
C MET A 399 -23.89 -4.08 -1.37
N ALA A 400 -23.06 -3.27 -0.70
CA ALA A 400 -22.70 -1.95 -1.19
C ALA A 400 -21.89 -2.03 -2.49
N THR A 401 -22.17 -1.11 -3.41
CA THR A 401 -21.42 -0.91 -4.66
C THR A 401 -20.35 0.17 -4.54
N THR A 402 -20.20 0.75 -3.34
CA THR A 402 -19.15 1.70 -2.98
C THR A 402 -18.53 1.27 -1.65
N LEU A 403 -17.21 1.16 -1.61
CA LEU A 403 -16.47 0.78 -0.40
C LEU A 403 -15.22 1.67 -0.26
N SER A 404 -15.15 2.45 0.83
CA SER A 404 -14.04 3.39 1.08
C SER A 404 -13.70 4.25 -0.15
N THR A 405 -14.73 4.86 -0.77
CA THR A 405 -14.67 5.65 -2.01
C THR A 405 -14.24 4.87 -3.27
N THR A 406 -14.10 3.55 -3.19
CA THR A 406 -13.87 2.69 -4.36
C THR A 406 -15.21 2.30 -4.98
N THR A 407 -15.31 2.38 -6.30
CA THR A 407 -16.42 1.84 -7.09
C THR A 407 -15.87 1.05 -8.28
N VAL A 408 -16.58 0.01 -8.67
CA VAL A 408 -16.28 -0.78 -9.87
C VAL A 408 -17.54 -0.87 -10.70
N THR A 409 -17.44 -0.60 -11.99
CA THR A 409 -18.56 -0.76 -12.92
C THR A 409 -18.21 -1.69 -14.07
N PHE A 410 -19.22 -2.43 -14.53
CA PHE A 410 -19.17 -3.24 -15.76
C PHE A 410 -20.21 -2.69 -16.73
N ASN A 411 -19.79 -2.20 -17.89
CA ASN A 411 -20.63 -1.50 -18.87
C ASN A 411 -21.45 -0.34 -18.23
N GLY A 412 -20.89 0.31 -17.19
CA GLY A 412 -21.55 1.36 -16.42
C GLY A 412 -22.43 0.88 -15.27
N THR A 413 -22.75 -0.42 -15.16
CA THR A 413 -23.52 -1.00 -14.05
C THR A 413 -22.61 -1.18 -12.83
N PRO A 414 -22.96 -0.61 -11.65
CA PRO A 414 -22.14 -0.74 -10.44
C PRO A 414 -22.12 -2.18 -9.89
N ALA A 415 -20.94 -2.69 -9.57
CA ALA A 415 -20.74 -4.02 -9.02
C ALA A 415 -20.74 -4.02 -7.49
N PRO A 416 -21.35 -5.01 -6.81
CA PRO A 416 -21.20 -5.25 -5.38
C PRO A 416 -19.75 -5.53 -5.01
N ILE A 417 -19.22 -4.87 -3.95
CA ILE A 417 -17.81 -4.94 -3.56
C ILE A 417 -17.62 -5.80 -2.32
N LEU A 418 -16.87 -6.89 -2.45
CA LEU A 418 -16.51 -7.80 -1.35
C LEU A 418 -15.39 -7.23 -0.49
N PHE A 419 -14.37 -6.68 -1.12
CA PHE A 419 -13.26 -5.95 -0.48
C PHE A 419 -12.59 -5.02 -1.50
N ALA A 420 -11.88 -4.02 -0.97
CA ALA A 420 -11.06 -3.11 -1.78
C ALA A 420 -9.68 -2.93 -1.17
N SER A 421 -8.65 -2.95 -2.00
CA SER A 421 -7.27 -2.62 -1.66
C SER A 421 -6.61 -1.82 -2.78
N ALA A 422 -5.42 -1.28 -2.53
CA ALA A 422 -4.67 -0.51 -3.52
C ALA A 422 -4.35 -1.29 -4.80
N SER A 423 -4.23 -2.62 -4.71
CA SER A 423 -3.83 -3.48 -5.82
C SER A 423 -4.90 -4.46 -6.30
N GLN A 424 -5.98 -4.64 -5.54
CA GLN A 424 -7.00 -5.64 -5.86
C GLN A 424 -8.36 -5.27 -5.26
N THR A 425 -9.43 -5.49 -6.02
CA THR A 425 -10.81 -5.31 -5.56
C THR A 425 -11.62 -6.56 -5.94
N GLY A 426 -12.22 -7.20 -4.93
CA GLY A 426 -13.12 -8.35 -5.12
C GLY A 426 -14.55 -7.87 -5.34
N VAL A 427 -15.19 -8.31 -6.41
CA VAL A 427 -16.55 -7.90 -6.78
C VAL A 427 -17.37 -9.06 -7.32
N VAL A 428 -18.70 -8.90 -7.31
CA VAL A 428 -19.62 -9.76 -8.07
C VAL A 428 -19.95 -9.06 -9.39
N VAL A 429 -19.75 -9.74 -10.51
CA VAL A 429 -20.07 -9.24 -11.85
C VAL A 429 -21.60 -9.06 -11.99
N PRO A 430 -22.09 -7.88 -12.34
CA PRO A 430 -23.53 -7.65 -12.51
C PRO A 430 -24.17 -8.60 -13.55
N TYR A 431 -25.37 -9.08 -13.25
CA TYR A 431 -26.12 -9.96 -14.18
C TYR A 431 -26.53 -9.24 -15.47
N GLU A 432 -26.59 -7.91 -15.45
CA GLU A 432 -26.96 -7.05 -16.59
C GLU A 432 -25.97 -7.08 -17.74
N ILE A 433 -24.74 -7.60 -17.54
CA ILE A 433 -23.79 -7.77 -18.66
C ILE A 433 -24.16 -8.92 -19.60
N ALA A 434 -25.16 -9.74 -19.23
CA ALA A 434 -25.61 -10.87 -20.03
C ALA A 434 -25.97 -10.44 -21.46
N GLY A 435 -25.54 -11.22 -22.45
CA GLY A 435 -25.75 -10.93 -23.86
C GLY A 435 -24.77 -9.92 -24.49
N SER A 436 -23.94 -9.26 -23.70
CA SER A 436 -22.82 -8.47 -24.22
C SER A 436 -21.69 -9.39 -24.71
N SER A 437 -20.98 -9.00 -25.76
CA SER A 437 -19.79 -9.74 -26.22
C SER A 437 -18.54 -9.41 -25.39
N THR A 438 -18.50 -8.18 -24.83
CA THR A 438 -17.41 -7.67 -23.99
C THR A 438 -17.98 -6.82 -22.87
N ALA A 439 -17.26 -6.75 -21.75
CA ALA A 439 -17.51 -5.82 -20.67
C ALA A 439 -16.39 -4.78 -20.57
N SER A 440 -16.79 -3.51 -20.41
CA SER A 440 -15.89 -2.40 -20.07
C SER A 440 -15.84 -2.28 -18.55
N VAL A 441 -14.70 -2.64 -17.94
CA VAL A 441 -14.50 -2.59 -16.49
C VAL A 441 -13.81 -1.29 -16.14
N VAL A 442 -14.43 -0.49 -15.26
CA VAL A 442 -13.89 0.80 -14.81
C VAL A 442 -13.87 0.83 -13.30
N VAL A 443 -12.72 1.16 -12.74
CA VAL A 443 -12.55 1.38 -11.30
C VAL A 443 -12.37 2.86 -11.06
N SER A 444 -13.07 3.40 -10.04
CA SER A 444 -12.82 4.75 -9.55
C SER A 444 -12.47 4.69 -8.06
N TYR A 445 -11.44 5.43 -7.65
CA TYR A 445 -11.02 5.56 -6.27
C TYR A 445 -10.65 7.01 -5.97
N ARG A 446 -11.19 7.59 -4.88
CA ARG A 446 -10.99 9.01 -4.49
C ARG A 446 -11.22 9.98 -5.65
N GLY A 447 -12.24 9.72 -6.47
CA GLY A 447 -12.56 10.56 -7.63
C GLY A 447 -11.63 10.38 -8.84
N GLN A 448 -10.60 9.55 -8.75
CA GLN A 448 -9.74 9.17 -9.88
C GLN A 448 -10.32 7.94 -10.55
N THR A 449 -10.49 8.00 -11.86
CA THR A 449 -11.04 6.91 -12.66
C THR A 449 -9.96 6.27 -13.51
N ALA A 450 -9.78 4.95 -13.37
CA ALA A 450 -8.89 4.17 -14.23
C ALA A 450 -9.39 4.15 -15.67
N ALA A 451 -8.47 4.01 -16.62
CA ALA A 451 -8.87 3.73 -18.01
C ALA A 451 -9.68 2.42 -18.06
N ALA A 452 -10.68 2.40 -18.93
CA ALA A 452 -11.52 1.23 -19.09
C ALA A 452 -10.72 0.00 -19.54
N PHE A 453 -10.87 -1.11 -18.82
CA PHE A 453 -10.31 -2.41 -19.18
C PHE A 453 -11.39 -3.24 -19.88
N SER A 454 -11.12 -3.70 -21.09
CA SER A 454 -12.08 -4.50 -21.87
C SER A 454 -11.79 -5.99 -21.71
N ILE A 455 -12.83 -6.79 -21.40
CA ILE A 455 -12.75 -8.23 -21.26
C ILE A 455 -13.94 -8.92 -21.95
N PRO A 456 -13.76 -10.06 -22.61
CA PRO A 456 -14.87 -10.85 -23.18
C PRO A 456 -15.87 -11.28 -22.11
N VAL A 457 -17.15 -11.37 -22.49
CA VAL A 457 -18.23 -11.94 -21.66
C VAL A 457 -18.57 -13.35 -22.22
N ALA A 458 -18.53 -14.34 -21.34
CA ALA A 458 -18.93 -15.71 -21.61
C ALA A 458 -20.27 -16.03 -20.96
N ALA A 459 -20.96 -17.06 -21.45
CA ALA A 459 -22.20 -17.52 -20.84
C ALA A 459 -21.97 -18.17 -19.47
N SER A 460 -20.78 -18.74 -19.25
CA SER A 460 -20.28 -19.26 -17.96
C SER A 460 -18.75 -19.21 -17.92
N ALA A 461 -18.17 -19.11 -16.71
CA ALA A 461 -16.73 -19.12 -16.46
C ALA A 461 -16.45 -19.82 -15.11
N PRO A 462 -16.68 -21.15 -15.00
CA PRO A 462 -16.68 -21.85 -13.73
C PRO A 462 -15.30 -21.89 -13.07
N GLY A 463 -15.25 -21.63 -11.75
CA GLY A 463 -14.11 -21.83 -10.88
C GLY A 463 -14.55 -22.46 -9.56
N LEU A 464 -13.79 -23.42 -9.04
CA LEU A 464 -14.02 -24.08 -7.76
C LEU A 464 -13.28 -23.35 -6.63
N PHE A 465 -13.95 -23.04 -5.54
CA PHE A 465 -13.29 -22.48 -4.37
C PHE A 465 -12.38 -23.52 -3.71
N THR A 466 -11.16 -23.13 -3.35
CA THR A 466 -10.18 -23.97 -2.68
C THR A 466 -9.90 -23.50 -1.26
N SER A 467 -9.58 -24.42 -0.35
CA SER A 467 -9.31 -24.11 1.06
C SER A 467 -8.09 -23.20 1.26
N ALA A 468 -7.14 -23.21 0.31
CA ALA A 468 -5.96 -22.36 0.33
C ALA A 468 -6.19 -20.99 -0.36
N GLU A 469 -7.37 -20.73 -0.95
CA GLU A 469 -7.73 -19.50 -1.68
C GLU A 469 -6.80 -19.19 -2.87
N THR A 470 -6.04 -20.19 -3.33
CA THR A 470 -5.07 -20.06 -4.42
C THR A 470 -5.54 -20.64 -5.75
N GLY A 471 -6.77 -21.20 -5.76
CA GLY A 471 -7.29 -21.95 -6.90
C GLY A 471 -6.65 -23.34 -7.09
N SER A 472 -5.81 -23.78 -6.16
CA SER A 472 -5.15 -25.09 -6.19
C SER A 472 -5.26 -25.82 -4.85
N GLY A 473 -5.09 -27.14 -4.86
CA GLY A 473 -5.21 -27.99 -3.67
C GLY A 473 -6.65 -28.42 -3.36
N GLU A 474 -6.94 -28.66 -2.10
CA GLU A 474 -8.27 -29.16 -1.66
C GLU A 474 -9.36 -28.14 -1.95
N VAL A 475 -10.40 -28.55 -2.69
CA VAL A 475 -11.59 -27.71 -2.92
C VAL A 475 -12.35 -27.54 -1.59
N VAL A 476 -13.03 -26.43 -1.42
CA VAL A 476 -13.98 -26.25 -0.33
C VAL A 476 -15.15 -27.20 -0.60
N ALA A 477 -15.17 -28.32 0.11
CA ALA A 477 -16.19 -29.34 -0.03
C ALA A 477 -16.66 -29.85 1.34
N PHE A 478 -17.95 -30.22 1.43
CA PHE A 478 -18.47 -30.90 2.62
C PHE A 478 -18.85 -32.34 2.28
N ASN A 479 -18.52 -33.24 3.17
CA ASN A 479 -18.93 -34.64 3.13
C ASN A 479 -20.44 -34.76 3.38
N GLN A 480 -21.01 -35.93 3.11
CA GLN A 480 -22.45 -36.19 3.29
C GLN A 480 -22.96 -35.95 4.71
N ASP A 481 -22.10 -36.04 5.72
CA ASP A 481 -22.42 -35.79 7.14
C ASP A 481 -22.33 -34.30 7.52
N GLY A 482 -22.01 -33.42 6.55
CA GLY A 482 -21.85 -31.98 6.75
C GLY A 482 -20.48 -31.57 7.29
N SER A 483 -19.55 -32.51 7.45
CA SER A 483 -18.17 -32.19 7.85
C SER A 483 -17.32 -31.74 6.65
N LEU A 484 -16.34 -30.87 6.91
CA LEU A 484 -15.41 -30.41 5.89
C LEU A 484 -14.54 -31.55 5.36
N ASN A 485 -14.46 -31.68 4.03
CA ASN A 485 -13.57 -32.64 3.39
C ASN A 485 -12.11 -32.22 3.56
N SER A 486 -11.25 -33.15 3.87
CA SER A 486 -9.80 -32.93 4.01
C SER A 486 -9.04 -34.24 3.98
N THR A 487 -7.71 -34.17 3.95
CA THR A 487 -6.83 -35.34 4.08
C THR A 487 -7.10 -36.14 5.36
N SER A 488 -7.49 -35.49 6.47
CA SER A 488 -7.86 -36.15 7.73
C SER A 488 -9.31 -36.59 7.78
N ASN A 489 -10.16 -36.11 6.87
CA ASN A 489 -11.60 -36.42 6.83
C ASN A 489 -12.07 -36.63 5.37
N PRO A 490 -11.64 -37.71 4.71
CA PRO A 490 -11.95 -37.99 3.32
C PRO A 490 -13.40 -38.42 3.09
N ALA A 491 -13.98 -38.06 1.94
CA ALA A 491 -15.29 -38.47 1.50
C ALA A 491 -15.30 -39.94 1.11
N ALA A 492 -16.38 -40.67 1.48
CA ALA A 492 -16.56 -42.05 1.05
C ALA A 492 -17.01 -42.11 -0.42
N ARG A 493 -16.45 -43.03 -1.20
CA ARG A 493 -16.93 -43.31 -2.56
C ARG A 493 -18.39 -43.78 -2.49
N GLY A 494 -19.24 -43.30 -3.38
CA GLY A 494 -20.68 -43.51 -3.38
C GLY A 494 -21.47 -42.59 -2.44
N SER A 495 -20.83 -41.81 -1.60
CA SER A 495 -21.48 -40.77 -0.78
C SER A 495 -21.70 -39.46 -1.56
N VAL A 496 -22.48 -38.56 -0.98
CA VAL A 496 -22.66 -37.21 -1.54
C VAL A 496 -21.59 -36.28 -1.02
N ALA A 497 -21.02 -35.48 -1.91
CA ALA A 497 -20.16 -34.34 -1.58
C ALA A 497 -20.80 -33.05 -2.07
N VAL A 498 -20.64 -31.97 -1.29
CA VAL A 498 -21.12 -30.62 -1.61
C VAL A 498 -19.93 -29.77 -2.00
N LEU A 499 -19.91 -29.22 -3.21
CA LEU A 499 -18.84 -28.38 -3.76
C LEU A 499 -19.33 -26.93 -3.85
N PHE A 500 -18.41 -25.98 -3.79
CA PHE A 500 -18.71 -24.56 -4.00
C PHE A 500 -17.90 -24.00 -5.17
N ALA A 501 -18.58 -23.20 -5.99
CA ALA A 501 -18.03 -22.63 -7.21
C ALA A 501 -18.57 -21.21 -7.46
N THR A 502 -18.05 -20.56 -8.48
CA THR A 502 -18.60 -19.32 -9.07
C THR A 502 -18.57 -19.38 -10.58
N GLY A 503 -19.19 -18.40 -11.25
CA GLY A 503 -19.13 -18.27 -12.71
C GLY A 503 -20.11 -19.15 -13.47
N ASP A 504 -21.27 -19.44 -12.88
CA ASP A 504 -22.32 -20.25 -13.48
C ASP A 504 -23.15 -19.50 -14.54
N GLY A 505 -23.05 -18.17 -14.59
CA GLY A 505 -23.73 -17.37 -15.58
C GLY A 505 -25.17 -17.03 -15.16
N MET A 506 -26.08 -17.00 -16.15
CA MET A 506 -27.48 -16.68 -15.87
C MET A 506 -28.17 -17.80 -15.09
N GLU A 507 -29.04 -17.40 -14.16
CA GLU A 507 -29.83 -18.27 -13.29
C GLU A 507 -31.34 -18.15 -13.57
N ASP A 508 -32.08 -19.18 -13.21
CA ASP A 508 -33.55 -19.20 -13.18
C ASP A 508 -34.04 -19.63 -11.78
N PRO A 509 -34.84 -18.83 -11.06
CA PRO A 509 -35.15 -17.40 -11.33
C PRO A 509 -33.91 -16.52 -11.41
N SER A 510 -33.99 -15.41 -12.13
CA SER A 510 -32.87 -14.50 -12.39
C SER A 510 -32.10 -14.13 -11.12
N GLY A 511 -30.79 -14.17 -11.20
CA GLY A 511 -29.88 -13.72 -10.15
C GLY A 511 -30.07 -12.24 -9.80
N GLN A 512 -29.64 -11.84 -8.62
CA GLN A 512 -29.74 -10.45 -8.13
C GLN A 512 -28.39 -10.03 -7.55
N ASP A 513 -27.87 -8.91 -8.02
CA ASP A 513 -26.56 -8.42 -7.64
C ASP A 513 -26.41 -8.16 -6.13
N GLY A 514 -25.41 -8.78 -5.53
CA GLY A 514 -25.05 -8.55 -4.15
C GLY A 514 -26.04 -9.04 -3.08
N VAL A 515 -27.09 -9.76 -3.46
CA VAL A 515 -28.10 -10.30 -2.53
C VAL A 515 -27.61 -11.60 -1.90
N VAL A 516 -27.90 -11.81 -0.61
CA VAL A 516 -27.68 -13.09 0.05
C VAL A 516 -28.85 -14.04 -0.27
N ASN A 517 -28.53 -15.24 -0.75
CA ASN A 517 -29.49 -16.27 -1.13
C ASN A 517 -30.08 -16.94 0.12
N ASN A 518 -31.29 -16.55 0.53
CA ASN A 518 -31.90 -17.10 1.76
C ASN A 518 -32.94 -18.21 1.50
N TYR A 519 -33.94 -17.93 0.63
CA TYR A 519 -35.10 -18.82 0.48
C TYR A 519 -35.42 -19.19 -0.96
N ILE A 520 -34.85 -18.47 -1.94
CA ILE A 520 -35.08 -18.71 -3.35
C ILE A 520 -33.86 -19.44 -3.91
N ILE A 521 -34.06 -20.69 -4.32
CA ILE A 521 -33.02 -21.45 -5.04
C ILE A 521 -33.07 -20.99 -6.50
N ARG A 522 -31.96 -20.48 -6.98
CA ARG A 522 -31.73 -20.12 -8.38
C ARG A 522 -30.83 -21.17 -8.98
N ALA A 523 -31.23 -21.74 -10.08
CA ALA A 523 -30.44 -22.78 -10.77
C ALA A 523 -29.73 -22.16 -12.00
N PRO A 524 -28.51 -22.59 -12.33
CA PRO A 524 -27.90 -22.23 -13.61
C PRO A 524 -28.79 -22.59 -14.79
N VAL A 525 -28.96 -21.67 -15.73
CA VAL A 525 -29.70 -21.93 -16.98
C VAL A 525 -28.97 -22.96 -17.84
N LEU A 526 -27.66 -22.99 -17.76
CA LEU A 526 -26.82 -23.95 -18.50
C LEU A 526 -26.68 -25.27 -17.75
N PRO A 527 -26.59 -26.42 -18.47
CA PRO A 527 -26.42 -27.73 -17.82
C PRO A 527 -25.09 -27.79 -17.05
N VAL A 528 -25.18 -28.39 -15.85
CA VAL A 528 -24.03 -28.59 -14.96
C VAL A 528 -23.63 -30.06 -14.93
N SER A 529 -22.35 -30.33 -15.07
CA SER A 529 -21.76 -31.67 -14.95
C SER A 529 -20.43 -31.59 -14.20
N ALA A 530 -20.02 -32.71 -13.58
CA ALA A 530 -18.78 -32.80 -12.81
C ALA A 530 -18.05 -34.11 -13.08
N THR A 531 -16.72 -34.09 -12.93
CA THR A 531 -15.89 -35.29 -12.85
C THR A 531 -15.03 -35.27 -11.60
N ILE A 532 -14.79 -36.44 -11.01
CA ILE A 532 -13.88 -36.64 -9.87
C ILE A 532 -12.94 -37.78 -10.22
N GLY A 533 -11.63 -37.54 -10.18
CA GLY A 533 -10.64 -38.54 -10.60
C GLY A 533 -10.80 -38.98 -12.05
N GLY A 534 -11.29 -38.09 -12.92
CA GLY A 534 -11.60 -38.38 -14.32
C GLY A 534 -12.87 -39.22 -14.54
N GLN A 535 -13.59 -39.58 -13.46
CA GLN A 535 -14.85 -40.33 -13.53
C GLN A 535 -16.04 -39.36 -13.46
N THR A 536 -17.08 -39.60 -14.26
CA THR A 536 -18.31 -38.79 -14.21
C THR A 536 -18.96 -38.91 -12.83
N ALA A 537 -19.19 -37.77 -12.18
CA ALA A 537 -19.91 -37.66 -10.93
C ALA A 537 -21.36 -37.25 -11.22
N GLN A 538 -22.34 -38.01 -10.71
CA GLN A 538 -23.75 -37.63 -10.87
C GLN A 538 -24.04 -36.37 -10.08
N VAL A 539 -24.49 -35.32 -10.76
CA VAL A 539 -24.96 -34.08 -10.11
C VAL A 539 -26.39 -34.31 -9.62
N LEU A 540 -26.61 -34.13 -8.33
CA LEU A 540 -27.93 -34.24 -7.68
C LEU A 540 -28.62 -32.86 -7.56
N PHE A 541 -27.81 -31.83 -7.37
CA PHE A 541 -28.25 -30.45 -7.22
C PHE A 541 -27.17 -29.52 -7.75
N ALA A 542 -27.59 -28.43 -8.41
CA ALA A 542 -26.77 -27.27 -8.72
C ALA A 542 -27.65 -26.02 -8.61
N GLY A 543 -27.25 -25.07 -7.80
CA GLY A 543 -28.02 -23.84 -7.58
C GLY A 543 -27.34 -22.89 -6.62
N SER A 544 -27.91 -21.71 -6.46
CA SER A 544 -27.41 -20.69 -5.56
C SER A 544 -27.27 -21.22 -4.13
N ALA A 545 -26.10 -21.00 -3.52
CA ALA A 545 -25.79 -21.52 -2.17
C ALA A 545 -26.61 -20.78 -1.11
N PRO A 546 -27.47 -21.48 -0.31
CA PRO A 546 -28.29 -20.84 0.71
C PRO A 546 -27.45 -20.18 1.80
N GLY A 547 -27.76 -18.93 2.16
CA GLY A 547 -27.04 -18.14 3.15
C GLY A 547 -25.74 -17.52 2.64
N LEU A 548 -25.36 -17.76 1.38
CA LEU A 548 -24.20 -17.14 0.74
C LEU A 548 -24.64 -16.09 -0.28
N LEU A 549 -23.67 -15.28 -0.69
CA LEU A 549 -23.88 -14.20 -1.64
C LEU A 549 -24.23 -14.76 -3.03
N ALA A 550 -25.10 -14.05 -3.76
CA ALA A 550 -25.33 -14.32 -5.19
C ALA A 550 -24.00 -14.32 -5.95
N GLY A 551 -23.82 -15.29 -6.84
CA GLY A 551 -22.54 -15.58 -7.50
C GLY A 551 -21.75 -16.73 -6.84
N VAL A 552 -22.24 -17.27 -5.72
CA VAL A 552 -21.73 -18.53 -5.16
C VAL A 552 -22.68 -19.67 -5.46
N LEU A 553 -22.21 -20.61 -6.27
CA LEU A 553 -22.92 -21.82 -6.70
C LEU A 553 -22.61 -22.97 -5.73
N GLN A 554 -23.64 -23.70 -5.28
CA GLN A 554 -23.51 -24.99 -4.60
C GLN A 554 -23.80 -26.12 -5.61
N VAL A 555 -22.94 -27.14 -5.62
CA VAL A 555 -23.11 -28.34 -6.46
C VAL A 555 -23.01 -29.59 -5.59
N GLU A 556 -24.08 -30.41 -5.55
CA GLU A 556 -24.11 -31.69 -4.85
C GLU A 556 -23.83 -32.82 -5.86
N VAL A 557 -22.80 -33.60 -5.59
CA VAL A 557 -22.37 -34.68 -6.49
C VAL A 557 -22.26 -36.01 -5.76
N VAL A 558 -22.59 -37.11 -6.41
CA VAL A 558 -22.26 -38.44 -5.93
C VAL A 558 -20.81 -38.75 -6.25
N VAL A 559 -20.00 -39.02 -5.23
CA VAL A 559 -18.60 -39.41 -5.41
C VAL A 559 -18.55 -40.76 -6.17
N PRO A 560 -17.90 -40.82 -7.36
CA PRO A 560 -17.88 -42.04 -8.16
C PRO A 560 -17.25 -43.20 -7.42
N THR A 561 -17.91 -44.38 -7.43
CA THR A 561 -17.38 -45.59 -6.79
C THR A 561 -16.12 -46.13 -7.46
N ALA A 562 -15.92 -45.79 -8.75
CA ALA A 562 -14.73 -46.18 -9.53
C ALA A 562 -13.55 -45.19 -9.36
N ALA A 563 -13.73 -44.04 -8.67
CA ALA A 563 -12.64 -43.12 -8.40
C ALA A 563 -11.59 -43.74 -7.47
N SER A 564 -10.33 -43.41 -7.64
CA SER A 564 -9.26 -43.84 -6.74
C SER A 564 -9.38 -43.15 -5.37
N THR A 565 -8.79 -43.75 -4.32
CA THR A 565 -8.69 -43.10 -2.99
C THR A 565 -7.57 -42.02 -2.98
N GLY A 566 -7.57 -41.16 -1.96
CA GLY A 566 -6.63 -40.05 -1.84
C GLY A 566 -7.15 -38.77 -2.54
N ALA A 567 -6.26 -37.81 -2.78
CA ALA A 567 -6.61 -36.56 -3.44
C ALA A 567 -6.92 -36.82 -4.94
N GLN A 568 -8.15 -36.53 -5.34
CA GLN A 568 -8.64 -36.75 -6.70
C GLN A 568 -9.00 -35.41 -7.36
N PRO A 569 -8.57 -35.15 -8.60
CA PRO A 569 -8.92 -33.93 -9.31
C PRO A 569 -10.42 -33.80 -9.50
N VAL A 570 -10.94 -32.58 -9.33
CA VAL A 570 -12.34 -32.22 -9.56
C VAL A 570 -12.42 -31.24 -10.72
N VAL A 571 -13.26 -31.54 -11.69
CA VAL A 571 -13.58 -30.62 -12.79
C VAL A 571 -15.09 -30.39 -12.80
N LEU A 572 -15.47 -29.11 -12.77
CA LEU A 572 -16.86 -28.65 -12.92
C LEU A 572 -17.02 -28.08 -14.32
N THR A 573 -18.06 -28.51 -15.04
CA THR A 573 -18.39 -28.01 -16.39
C THR A 573 -19.81 -27.44 -16.36
N ILE A 574 -19.97 -26.20 -16.87
CA ILE A 574 -21.25 -25.49 -16.96
C ILE A 574 -21.42 -25.05 -18.42
N GLY A 575 -22.43 -25.60 -19.10
CA GLY A 575 -22.56 -25.45 -20.55
C GLY A 575 -21.36 -26.07 -21.27
N SER A 576 -20.58 -25.25 -21.99
CA SER A 576 -19.36 -25.67 -22.68
C SER A 576 -18.06 -25.30 -21.97
N ALA A 577 -18.13 -24.52 -20.86
CA ALA A 577 -16.96 -24.09 -20.12
C ALA A 577 -16.67 -25.03 -18.95
N SER A 578 -15.40 -25.37 -18.75
CA SER A 578 -14.94 -26.19 -17.63
C SER A 578 -14.02 -25.38 -16.72
N SER A 579 -14.03 -25.71 -15.42
CA SER A 579 -13.06 -25.15 -14.49
C SER A 579 -11.64 -25.50 -14.94
N SER A 580 -10.79 -24.47 -15.06
CA SER A 580 -9.43 -24.59 -15.59
C SER A 580 -8.39 -25.09 -14.58
N GLN A 581 -8.83 -25.36 -13.34
CA GLN A 581 -7.98 -25.70 -12.19
C GLN A 581 -7.55 -27.17 -12.24
N GLN A 582 -6.38 -27.43 -12.84
CA GLN A 582 -5.84 -28.81 -12.96
C GLN A 582 -5.43 -29.43 -11.61
N SER A 583 -5.26 -28.63 -10.56
CA SER A 583 -4.80 -29.05 -9.24
C SER A 583 -5.88 -28.93 -8.15
N ALA A 584 -7.12 -28.59 -8.49
CA ALA A 584 -8.25 -28.59 -7.55
C ALA A 584 -8.65 -30.04 -7.25
N THR A 585 -8.62 -30.45 -5.98
CA THR A 585 -8.81 -31.85 -5.58
C THR A 585 -9.82 -32.03 -4.45
N ILE A 586 -10.50 -33.17 -4.41
CA ILE A 586 -11.27 -33.67 -3.27
C ILE A 586 -10.59 -34.92 -2.72
N VAL A 587 -10.60 -35.11 -1.40
CA VAL A 587 -9.96 -36.27 -0.78
C VAL A 587 -10.98 -37.40 -0.58
N LEU A 588 -10.67 -38.61 -1.06
CA LEU A 588 -11.54 -39.78 -1.08
C LEU A 588 -10.96 -40.95 -0.27
N LYS A 589 -11.88 -41.78 0.35
CA LYS A 589 -11.58 -43.05 1.01
C LYS A 589 -12.37 -44.20 0.44
#